data_38ef7950ef3c4f0e4ec28b1c4da21d1f
#
_entry.id   38ef7950ef3c4f0e4ec28b1c4da21d1f
#
_cell.length_a   1.000
_cell.length_b   1.000
_cell.length_c   1.000
_cell.angle_alpha   90.00
_cell.angle_beta   90.00
_cell.angle_gamma   90.00
#
_symmetry.space_group_name_H-M   'P 1'
#
loop_
_entity.id
_entity.type
_entity.pdbx_description
1 polymer ?
#
loop_
_entity_poly.entity_id
_entity_poly.type
_entity_poly.pdbx_seq_one_letter_code
_entity_poly.pdbx_strand_id
1 'polypeptide(L)'
;MNVWTALVIRVNRAAVVGETVTLPCWTPLTTPVDWCYLQSESAERAWFLCSAGNIVSDYRERFTLNISVPGDYSLVIHNVTRGDAGLYICREDIGLGTEHQIALTVHGKISISSSCVIRLYQVTK
;
A
#
# COMPACT_ATOMS: atom_id res chain seq x y z
N MET A 1 -3.89 28.13 21.38
CA MET A 1 -4.68 27.30 20.48
C MET A 1 -3.86 26.13 20.00
N ASN A 2 -4.41 24.98 20.09
CA ASN A 2 -3.73 23.80 19.59
C ASN A 2 -4.12 23.53 18.17
N VAL A 3 -3.14 23.53 17.34
CA VAL A 3 -3.32 23.10 15.97
C VAL A 3 -3.01 21.61 15.94
N TRP A 4 -4.02 20.83 15.70
CA TRP A 4 -3.82 19.40 15.55
C TRP A 4 -3.37 19.13 14.14
N THR A 5 -2.07 19.05 14.00
CA THR A 5 -1.50 18.68 12.73
C THR A 5 -1.20 17.20 12.78
N ALA A 6 -1.94 16.41 12.02
CA ALA A 6 -1.64 15.00 11.90
C ALA A 6 -0.24 14.85 11.29
N LEU A 7 0.56 13.99 11.89
CA LEU A 7 1.85 13.65 11.31
C LEU A 7 1.61 12.77 10.09
N VAL A 8 2.16 13.18 8.97
CA VAL A 8 2.07 12.41 7.73
C VAL A 8 3.42 11.75 7.47
N ILE A 9 3.41 10.43 7.38
CA ILE A 9 4.59 9.65 7.01
C ILE A 9 4.36 9.14 5.61
N ARG A 10 5.27 9.46 4.70
CA ARG A 10 5.16 9.04 3.32
C ARG A 10 6.33 8.15 2.95
N VAL A 11 6.03 7.01 2.35
CA VAL A 11 7.03 6.07 1.86
C VAL A 11 6.68 5.63 0.46
N ASN A 12 7.69 5.17 -0.26
CA ASN A 12 7.54 4.60 -1.59
C ASN A 12 7.79 3.10 -1.51
N ARG A 13 7.00 2.35 -2.23
CA ARG A 13 7.18 0.90 -2.37
C ARG A 13 7.11 0.54 -3.83
N ALA A 14 7.86 -0.47 -4.21
CA ALA A 14 7.84 -1.01 -5.55
C ALA A 14 7.55 -2.51 -5.47
N ALA A 15 6.79 -3.00 -6.43
CA ALA A 15 6.48 -4.42 -6.52
C ALA A 15 6.49 -4.83 -7.98
N VAL A 16 6.65 -6.13 -8.21
CA VAL A 16 6.58 -6.74 -9.53
C VAL A 16 5.25 -7.48 -9.63
N VAL A 17 4.63 -7.43 -10.80
CA VAL A 17 3.37 -8.14 -11.06
C VAL A 17 3.47 -9.58 -10.55
N GLY A 18 2.46 -10.01 -9.80
CA GLY A 18 2.38 -11.35 -9.25
C GLY A 18 2.95 -11.50 -7.85
N GLU A 19 3.70 -10.53 -7.37
CA GLU A 19 4.24 -10.57 -6.02
C GLU A 19 3.19 -10.26 -4.96
N THR A 20 3.51 -10.60 -3.72
CA THR A 20 2.78 -10.14 -2.55
C THR A 20 3.56 -9.00 -1.95
N VAL A 21 2.90 -7.87 -1.70
CA VAL A 21 3.54 -6.69 -1.14
C VAL A 21 2.84 -6.28 0.14
N THR A 22 3.62 -5.85 1.13
CA THR A 22 3.10 -5.35 2.39
C THR A 22 3.32 -3.85 2.45
N LEU A 23 2.24 -3.10 2.65
CA LEU A 23 2.27 -1.66 2.80
C LEU A 23 2.22 -1.35 4.29
N PRO A 24 3.25 -0.70 4.84
CA PRO A 24 3.34 -0.55 6.29
C PRO A 24 2.35 0.46 6.86
N CYS A 25 1.71 0.11 7.95
CA CYS A 25 0.96 1.03 8.78
C CYS A 25 1.02 0.56 10.22
N TRP A 26 1.53 1.40 11.08
CA TRP A 26 1.66 1.07 12.48
C TRP A 26 1.14 2.23 13.33
N THR A 27 0.34 1.91 14.34
CA THR A 27 -0.15 2.91 15.28
C THR A 27 -0.10 2.35 16.69
N PRO A 28 0.33 3.16 17.67
CA PRO A 28 0.28 2.75 19.06
C PRO A 28 -1.12 2.82 19.67
N LEU A 29 -2.06 3.41 18.96
CA LEU A 29 -3.43 3.55 19.46
C LEU A 29 -4.21 2.27 19.23
N THR A 30 -5.25 2.09 20.03
CA THR A 30 -6.11 0.91 19.93
C THR A 30 -7.29 1.11 18.99
N THR A 31 -7.40 2.31 18.42
CA THR A 31 -8.47 2.61 17.47
C THR A 31 -8.26 1.90 16.15
N PRO A 32 -9.32 1.41 15.53
CA PRO A 32 -9.20 0.79 14.22
C PRO A 32 -8.71 1.79 13.18
N VAL A 33 -8.12 1.27 12.11
CA VAL A 33 -7.62 2.08 11.02
C VAL A 33 -8.47 1.88 9.76
N ASP A 34 -8.44 2.91 8.92
CA ASP A 34 -9.02 2.84 7.58
C ASP A 34 -7.90 2.84 6.56
N TRP A 35 -8.09 2.09 5.50
CA TRP A 35 -7.22 2.11 4.33
C TRP A 35 -8.02 2.61 3.13
N CYS A 36 -7.46 3.60 2.45
CA CYS A 36 -8.04 4.15 1.23
C CYS A 36 -7.04 4.05 0.09
N TYR A 37 -7.56 3.97 -1.12
CA TYR A 37 -6.77 3.94 -2.34
C TYR A 37 -7.16 5.08 -3.26
N LEU A 38 -6.15 5.76 -3.81
CA LEU A 38 -6.31 6.76 -4.86
C LEU A 38 -5.40 6.39 -6.03
N GLN A 39 -5.89 6.52 -7.25
CA GLN A 39 -5.07 6.24 -8.43
C GLN A 39 -3.85 7.16 -8.50
N SER A 40 -4.00 8.40 -8.04
CA SER A 40 -2.94 9.39 -8.01
C SER A 40 -3.27 10.43 -6.96
N GLU A 41 -2.30 11.29 -6.64
CA GLU A 41 -2.52 12.37 -5.67
C GLU A 41 -3.60 13.34 -6.11
N SER A 42 -3.78 13.50 -7.41
CA SER A 42 -4.79 14.41 -7.95
C SER A 42 -6.14 13.72 -8.19
N ALA A 43 -6.27 12.45 -7.83
CA ALA A 43 -7.53 11.74 -8.00
C ALA A 43 -8.62 12.35 -7.12
N GLU A 44 -9.79 12.55 -7.70
CA GLU A 44 -10.93 13.10 -6.96
C GLU A 44 -11.66 12.06 -6.15
N ARG A 45 -11.40 10.79 -6.42
CA ARG A 45 -12.14 9.69 -5.81
C ARG A 45 -11.19 8.77 -5.07
N ALA A 46 -11.51 8.52 -3.81
CA ALA A 46 -10.84 7.53 -2.99
C ALA A 46 -11.71 6.29 -2.87
N TRP A 47 -11.05 5.13 -2.85
CA TRP A 47 -11.72 3.85 -2.69
C TRP A 47 -11.39 3.33 -1.30
N PHE A 48 -12.41 3.00 -0.52
CA PHE A 48 -12.19 2.42 0.80
C PHE A 48 -11.92 0.93 0.66
N LEU A 49 -10.74 0.51 1.12
CA LEU A 49 -10.33 -0.89 1.12
C LEU A 49 -10.59 -1.53 2.47
N CYS A 50 -10.44 -0.74 3.52
CA CYS A 50 -10.61 -1.18 4.89
C CYS A 50 -11.32 -0.10 5.67
N SER A 51 -12.35 -0.46 6.40
CA SER A 51 -13.10 0.46 7.25
C SER A 51 -13.16 -0.10 8.65
N ALA A 52 -12.75 0.73 9.63
CA ALA A 52 -12.74 0.36 11.03
C ALA A 52 -12.05 -1.00 11.29
N GLY A 53 -10.91 -1.22 10.62
CA GLY A 53 -10.11 -2.42 10.81
C GLY A 53 -10.58 -3.65 10.04
N ASN A 54 -11.61 -3.52 9.22
CA ASN A 54 -12.15 -4.64 8.44
C ASN A 54 -12.03 -4.38 6.95
N ILE A 55 -11.46 -5.33 6.24
CA ILE A 55 -11.38 -5.24 4.78
C ILE A 55 -12.79 -5.30 4.19
N VAL A 56 -13.07 -4.39 3.27
CA VAL A 56 -14.32 -4.39 2.54
C VAL A 56 -14.45 -5.68 1.75
N SER A 57 -15.63 -6.30 1.77
CA SER A 57 -15.84 -7.66 1.27
C SER A 57 -15.39 -7.85 -0.18
N ASP A 58 -15.57 -6.84 -1.04
CA ASP A 58 -15.19 -6.92 -2.45
C ASP A 58 -13.68 -7.09 -2.66
N TYR A 59 -12.88 -6.78 -1.66
CA TYR A 59 -11.42 -6.80 -1.77
C TYR A 59 -10.77 -7.95 -1.00
N ARG A 60 -11.53 -8.77 -0.31
CA ARG A 60 -10.98 -9.81 0.58
C ARG A 60 -10.17 -10.88 -0.12
N GLU A 61 -10.37 -11.08 -1.41
CA GLU A 61 -9.60 -12.11 -2.13
C GLU A 61 -8.13 -11.77 -2.23
N ARG A 62 -7.80 -10.49 -2.36
CA ARG A 62 -6.41 -10.09 -2.59
C ARG A 62 -5.82 -9.19 -1.53
N PHE A 63 -6.66 -8.63 -0.65
CA PHE A 63 -6.21 -7.69 0.36
C PHE A 63 -6.48 -8.27 1.75
N THR A 64 -5.45 -8.26 2.58
CA THR A 64 -5.57 -8.66 3.98
C THR A 64 -4.82 -7.67 4.86
N LEU A 65 -5.16 -7.64 6.14
CA LEU A 65 -4.41 -6.87 7.13
C LEU A 65 -3.48 -7.81 7.87
N ASN A 66 -2.25 -7.33 8.09
CA ASN A 66 -1.30 -8.05 8.94
C ASN A 66 -1.47 -7.57 10.37
N ILE A 67 -2.32 -8.25 11.14
CA ILE A 67 -2.66 -7.86 12.50
C ILE A 67 -2.06 -8.81 13.53
N SER A 68 -1.02 -9.54 13.19
CA SER A 68 -0.41 -10.52 14.09
C SER A 68 0.30 -9.88 15.27
N VAL A 69 0.71 -8.62 15.15
CA VAL A 69 1.36 -7.87 16.21
C VAL A 69 0.48 -6.68 16.57
N PRO A 70 0.21 -6.43 17.86
CA PRO A 70 -0.57 -5.26 18.26
C PRO A 70 0.03 -3.97 17.70
N GLY A 71 -0.82 -3.15 17.09
CA GLY A 71 -0.38 -1.89 16.47
C GLY A 71 0.00 -2.02 15.01
N ASP A 72 0.16 -3.21 14.50
CA ASP A 72 0.47 -3.43 13.08
C ASP A 72 -0.83 -3.59 12.31
N TYR A 73 -1.10 -2.64 11.43
CA TYR A 73 -2.26 -2.64 10.55
C TYR A 73 -1.84 -2.59 9.09
N SER A 74 -0.67 -3.14 8.80
CA SER A 74 -0.15 -3.15 7.44
C SER A 74 -1.09 -3.86 6.49
N LEU A 75 -1.21 -3.29 5.30
CA LEU A 75 -2.05 -3.85 4.25
C LEU A 75 -1.21 -4.79 3.38
N VAL A 76 -1.68 -6.00 3.22
CA VAL A 76 -1.00 -6.99 2.37
C VAL A 76 -1.81 -7.14 1.09
N ILE A 77 -1.15 -6.91 -0.04
CA ILE A 77 -1.75 -7.08 -1.36
C ILE A 77 -1.16 -8.35 -1.97
N HIS A 78 -2.02 -9.32 -2.23
CA HIS A 78 -1.62 -10.58 -2.83
C HIS A 78 -1.77 -10.52 -4.34
N ASN A 79 -0.84 -11.12 -5.05
CA ASN A 79 -0.88 -11.21 -6.49
C ASN A 79 -1.05 -9.83 -7.15
N VAL A 80 -0.09 -8.97 -6.90
CA VAL A 80 -0.14 -7.57 -7.34
C VAL A 80 -0.28 -7.47 -8.86
N THR A 81 -1.13 -6.54 -9.29
CA THR A 81 -1.32 -6.23 -10.70
C THR A 81 -0.88 -4.79 -10.98
N ARG A 82 -0.73 -4.45 -12.25
CA ARG A 82 -0.41 -3.07 -12.65
C ARG A 82 -1.46 -2.07 -12.20
N GLY A 83 -2.71 -2.51 -12.14
CA GLY A 83 -3.81 -1.65 -11.67
C GLY A 83 -3.75 -1.34 -10.18
N ASP A 84 -2.92 -2.04 -9.43
CA ASP A 84 -2.75 -1.76 -8.00
C ASP A 84 -1.83 -0.58 -7.72
N ALA A 85 -1.11 -0.08 -8.72
CA ALA A 85 -0.26 1.09 -8.53
C ALA A 85 -1.09 2.31 -8.15
N GLY A 86 -0.54 3.15 -7.28
CA GLY A 86 -1.21 4.36 -6.84
C GLY A 86 -0.84 4.72 -5.41
N LEU A 87 -1.68 5.52 -4.80
CA LEU A 87 -1.46 6.03 -3.45
C LEU A 87 -2.39 5.32 -2.48
N TYR A 88 -1.81 4.71 -1.45
CA TYR A 88 -2.54 4.06 -0.37
C TYR A 88 -2.39 4.88 0.89
N ILE A 89 -3.48 5.14 1.57
CA ILE A 89 -3.50 5.96 2.78
C ILE A 89 -4.10 5.14 3.91
N CYS A 90 -3.32 4.99 4.98
CA CYS A 90 -3.76 4.39 6.23
C CYS A 90 -3.88 5.47 7.28
N ARG A 91 -5.02 5.55 7.94
CA ARG A 91 -5.23 6.52 9.00
C ARG A 91 -6.12 5.94 10.08
N GLU A 92 -6.01 6.50 11.27
CA GLU A 92 -6.87 6.11 12.37
C GLU A 92 -8.29 6.56 12.12
N ASP A 93 -9.24 5.83 12.69
CA ASP A 93 -10.67 6.01 12.47
C ASP A 93 -11.14 7.45 12.61
N ILE A 94 -10.65 8.13 13.63
CA ILE A 94 -11.10 9.50 13.90
C ILE A 94 -10.28 10.57 13.18
N GLY A 95 -9.31 10.16 12.35
CA GLY A 95 -8.47 11.10 11.63
C GLY A 95 -7.49 11.86 12.49
N LEU A 96 -7.33 11.50 13.75
CA LEU A 96 -6.34 12.07 14.66
C LEU A 96 -5.17 11.10 14.74
N GLY A 97 -3.97 11.62 14.69
CA GLY A 97 -2.78 10.81 14.78
C GLY A 97 -2.06 10.74 13.45
N THR A 98 -1.21 9.74 13.31
CA THR A 98 -0.35 9.62 12.16
C THR A 98 -1.11 9.09 10.94
N GLU A 99 -0.93 9.76 9.81
CA GLU A 99 -1.41 9.29 8.53
C GLU A 99 -0.23 8.69 7.77
N HIS A 100 -0.36 7.46 7.31
CA HIS A 100 0.65 6.79 6.51
C HIS A 100 0.23 6.81 5.06
N GLN A 101 1.07 7.37 4.21
CA GLN A 101 0.84 7.42 2.77
C GLN A 101 1.90 6.57 2.08
N ILE A 102 1.48 5.61 1.30
CA ILE A 102 2.38 4.71 0.59
C ILE A 102 2.12 4.85 -0.90
N ALA A 103 3.12 5.33 -1.61
CA ALA A 103 3.08 5.39 -3.07
C ALA A 103 3.61 4.06 -3.61
N LEU A 104 2.74 3.28 -4.22
CA LEU A 104 3.08 1.98 -4.78
C LEU A 104 3.28 2.09 -6.28
N THR A 105 4.46 1.69 -6.74
CA THR A 105 4.73 1.49 -8.16
C THR A 105 4.77 0.00 -8.45
N VAL A 106 4.24 -0.40 -9.60
CA VAL A 106 4.20 -1.80 -9.99
C VAL A 106 4.87 -1.95 -11.35
N HIS A 107 5.87 -2.82 -11.38
CA HIS A 107 6.61 -3.11 -12.59
C HIS A 107 6.12 -4.40 -13.20
N GLY A 108 6.19 -4.48 -14.53
CA GLY A 108 5.84 -5.69 -15.24
C GLY A 108 6.82 -6.79 -14.94
N LYS A 109 6.32 -8.02 -15.02
CA LYS A 109 7.17 -9.19 -14.84
C LYS A 109 8.12 -9.29 -16.02
N ILE A 110 9.41 -9.45 -15.74
CA ILE A 110 10.41 -9.62 -16.78
C ILE A 110 10.33 -11.06 -17.30
N SER A 111 10.08 -11.18 -18.60
CA SER A 111 10.14 -12.45 -19.26
C SER A 111 11.61 -12.70 -19.65
N ILE A 112 12.26 -13.61 -18.94
CA ILE A 112 13.68 -13.88 -19.15
C ILE A 112 13.82 -14.98 -20.18
N SER A 113 14.30 -14.59 -21.36
CA SER A 113 14.82 -15.52 -22.35
C SER A 113 16.35 -15.43 -22.34
N SER A 114 17.02 -16.40 -22.93
CA SER A 114 18.48 -16.36 -23.04
C SER A 114 18.97 -15.06 -23.69
N SER A 115 18.27 -14.60 -24.70
CA SER A 115 18.61 -13.37 -25.39
C SER A 115 18.47 -12.16 -24.48
N CYS A 116 17.44 -12.11 -23.66
CA CYS A 116 17.24 -11.00 -22.73
C CYS A 116 18.32 -10.97 -21.66
N VAL A 117 18.74 -12.13 -21.17
CA VAL A 117 19.79 -12.21 -20.17
C VAL A 117 21.10 -11.66 -20.71
N ILE A 118 21.46 -12.03 -21.94
CA ILE A 118 22.67 -11.53 -22.59
C ILE A 118 22.63 -10.02 -22.73
N ARG A 119 21.47 -9.49 -23.09
CA ARG A 119 21.30 -8.05 -23.26
C ARG A 119 21.48 -7.31 -21.94
N LEU A 120 20.99 -7.87 -20.85
CA LEU A 120 21.15 -7.27 -19.52
C LEU A 120 22.62 -7.22 -19.12
N TYR A 121 23.38 -8.24 -19.40
CA TYR A 121 24.80 -8.24 -19.12
C TYR A 121 25.54 -7.13 -19.89
N GLN A 122 25.14 -6.88 -21.10
CA GLN A 122 25.74 -5.82 -21.90
C GLN A 122 25.42 -4.43 -21.35
N VAL A 123 24.24 -4.26 -20.81
CA VAL A 123 23.81 -2.96 -20.25
C VAL A 123 24.45 -2.69 -18.92
N THR A 124 24.77 -3.70 -18.15
CA THR A 124 25.31 -3.54 -16.79
C THR A 124 26.82 -3.35 -16.74
N LYS A 125 27.48 -3.33 -17.85
CA LYS A 125 28.93 -3.07 -17.89
C LYS A 125 29.28 -1.66 -17.47
#